data_4c4cec1e16248c19f1e1d3b1a61075dc
#
_entry.id   4c4cec1e16248c19f1e1d3b1a61075dc
#
_cell.length_a   1.000
_cell.length_b   1.000
_cell.length_c   1.000
_cell.angle_alpha   90.00
_cell.angle_beta   90.00
_cell.angle_gamma   90.00
#
_symmetry.space_group_name_H-M   'P 1'
#
loop_
_entity.id
_entity.type
_entity.pdbx_description
1 polymer ?
#
loop_
_entity_poly.entity_id
_entity_poly.type
_entity_poly.pdbx_seq_one_letter_code
_entity_poly.pdbx_strand_id
1 'polypeptide(L)'
;MKTKADNEYAKSHNDCLSEDQRMMRPLRSLTNDKGSTIILALMLLSLLTVMGIWSTRKSNMEALIAGNEVARKQTFYRTESGVIEGGFAIEEEDTLALKARNPTQKPGAWLFAWDTAADMTDPTNWDFDQVGGDDTAMPTTVDPEVGFCALDKGVTSGDSLIMTSATQVRTYAVYGFHDSRMGQALIEVGYKRRF
;
A
#
# COMPACT_ATOMS: atom_id res chain seq x y z
N MET A 1 28.84 -52.95 92.84
CA MET A 1 27.74 -53.65 92.22
C MET A 1 27.02 -52.65 91.31
N LYS A 2 27.21 -52.65 90.00
CA LYS A 2 26.44 -51.86 89.02
C LYS A 2 25.26 -52.69 88.67
N THR A 3 24.11 -52.13 88.90
CA THR A 3 22.80 -52.82 88.73
C THR A 3 22.46 -53.01 87.24
N LYS A 4 21.85 -54.16 86.96
CA LYS A 4 21.42 -54.61 85.61
C LYS A 4 20.50 -53.63 84.94
N ALA A 5 19.89 -52.69 85.67
CA ALA A 5 18.98 -51.66 85.20
C ALA A 5 19.69 -50.54 84.33
N ASP A 6 20.95 -50.21 84.72
CA ASP A 6 21.68 -49.13 83.99
C ASP A 6 22.09 -49.54 82.54
N ASN A 7 22.14 -50.85 82.29
CA ASN A 7 22.56 -51.37 80.97
C ASN A 7 21.36 -51.50 80.00
N GLU A 8 20.16 -51.63 80.55
CA GLU A 8 18.92 -51.64 79.67
C GLU A 8 18.53 -50.24 79.20
N TYR A 9 18.70 -49.23 80.09
CA TYR A 9 18.40 -47.85 79.69
C TYR A 9 19.39 -47.35 78.63
N ALA A 10 20.65 -47.68 78.68
CA ALA A 10 21.61 -47.29 77.68
C ALA A 10 21.36 -47.96 76.32
N LYS A 11 20.80 -49.17 76.31
CA LYS A 11 20.50 -49.88 75.07
C LYS A 11 19.24 -49.36 74.39
N SER A 12 18.24 -49.00 75.18
CA SER A 12 16.99 -48.40 74.63
C SER A 12 17.23 -47.03 74.02
N HIS A 13 18.14 -46.23 74.60
CA HIS A 13 18.45 -44.90 74.08
C HIS A 13 19.24 -44.92 72.76
N ASN A 14 20.09 -45.93 72.59
CA ASN A 14 20.90 -46.06 71.36
C ASN A 14 20.03 -46.62 70.17
N ASP A 15 19.05 -47.45 70.44
CA ASP A 15 18.14 -47.97 69.39
C ASP A 15 17.19 -46.90 68.88
N CYS A 16 16.77 -45.95 69.73
CA CYS A 16 15.92 -44.84 69.33
C CYS A 16 16.63 -43.80 68.42
N LEU A 17 17.93 -43.61 68.61
CA LEU A 17 18.75 -42.70 67.81
C LEU A 17 19.20 -43.31 66.49
N SER A 18 19.09 -44.61 66.30
CA SER A 18 19.42 -45.28 65.06
C SER A 18 18.28 -45.35 64.07
N GLU A 19 16.99 -45.22 64.47
CA GLU A 19 15.86 -45.20 63.62
C GLU A 19 15.61 -43.84 62.99
N ASP A 20 15.92 -42.75 63.71
CA ASP A 20 15.75 -41.39 63.20
C ASP A 20 16.77 -41.02 62.12
N GLN A 21 17.95 -41.65 62.11
CA GLN A 21 18.94 -41.47 61.06
C GLN A 21 18.64 -42.26 59.78
N ARG A 22 17.69 -43.20 59.79
CA ARG A 22 17.30 -43.95 58.61
C ARG A 22 16.23 -43.24 57.77
N MET A 23 15.51 -42.23 58.29
CA MET A 23 14.51 -41.47 57.54
C MET A 23 15.06 -40.28 56.80
N MET A 24 16.26 -39.84 57.07
CA MET A 24 16.92 -38.88 56.18
C MET A 24 17.82 -39.60 55.19
N ARG A 25 17.21 -40.44 54.34
CA ARG A 25 17.78 -40.64 53.02
C ARG A 25 17.64 -39.33 52.29
N PRO A 26 18.71 -38.58 51.98
CA PRO A 26 18.59 -37.48 51.08
C PRO A 26 17.95 -38.09 49.83
N LEU A 27 16.86 -37.54 49.43
CA LEU A 27 16.35 -37.68 48.07
C LEU A 27 17.53 -37.23 47.21
N ARG A 28 18.43 -38.16 46.97
CA ARG A 28 19.47 -38.04 45.98
C ARG A 28 18.73 -37.92 44.70
N SER A 29 18.35 -36.66 44.46
CA SER A 29 17.74 -36.16 43.29
C SER A 29 18.31 -36.96 42.13
N LEU A 30 17.43 -37.59 41.40
CA LEU A 30 17.64 -38.11 40.06
C LEU A 30 17.99 -36.94 39.14
N THR A 31 19.00 -36.16 39.47
CA THR A 31 19.63 -35.22 38.54
C THR A 31 20.46 -36.08 37.60
N ASN A 32 19.76 -36.69 36.68
CA ASN A 32 20.38 -37.17 35.46
C ASN A 32 20.70 -35.92 34.62
N ASP A 33 21.69 -35.15 35.07
CA ASP A 33 22.09 -33.85 34.50
C ASP A 33 22.45 -33.96 33.03
N LYS A 34 22.77 -35.16 32.55
CA LYS A 34 23.07 -35.45 31.14
C LYS A 34 21.81 -35.46 30.24
N GLY A 35 20.64 -35.77 30.76
CA GLY A 35 19.37 -35.74 29.99
C GLY A 35 18.71 -34.37 29.95
N SER A 36 18.87 -33.59 31.04
CA SER A 36 18.24 -32.25 31.14
C SER A 36 18.85 -31.25 30.18
N THR A 37 20.16 -31.27 29.94
CA THR A 37 20.83 -30.39 28.98
C THR A 37 20.38 -30.61 27.53
N ILE A 38 20.10 -31.84 27.13
CA ILE A 38 19.62 -32.14 25.77
C ILE A 38 18.23 -31.61 25.57
N ILE A 39 17.32 -31.74 26.53
CA ILE A 39 15.97 -31.22 26.47
C ILE A 39 15.99 -29.68 26.40
N LEU A 40 16.83 -29.04 27.18
CA LEU A 40 16.97 -27.59 27.18
C LEU A 40 17.56 -27.09 25.86
N ALA A 41 18.53 -27.79 25.28
CA ALA A 41 19.08 -27.47 23.96
C ALA A 41 18.04 -27.62 22.86
N LEU A 42 17.22 -28.67 22.88
CA LEU A 42 16.13 -28.87 21.92
C LEU A 42 15.06 -27.80 22.07
N MET A 43 14.71 -27.38 23.30
CA MET A 43 13.77 -26.26 23.51
C MET A 43 14.30 -24.94 22.95
N LEU A 44 15.56 -24.62 23.19
CA LEU A 44 16.20 -23.42 22.64
C LEU A 44 16.25 -23.47 21.11
N LEU A 45 16.61 -24.62 20.54
CA LEU A 45 16.65 -24.78 19.09
C LEU A 45 15.27 -24.62 18.48
N SER A 46 14.23 -25.20 19.09
CA SER A 46 12.84 -25.04 18.61
C SER A 46 12.36 -23.59 18.71
N LEU A 47 12.68 -22.88 19.77
CA LEU A 47 12.38 -21.45 19.92
C LEU A 47 13.07 -20.60 18.85
N LEU A 48 14.36 -20.84 18.60
CA LEU A 48 15.12 -20.13 17.57
C LEU A 48 14.57 -20.42 16.16
N THR A 49 14.19 -21.66 15.88
CA THR A 49 13.59 -21.99 14.57
C THR A 49 12.25 -21.29 14.36
N VAL A 50 11.39 -21.26 15.39
CA VAL A 50 10.09 -20.54 15.30
C VAL A 50 10.31 -19.04 15.12
N MET A 51 11.25 -18.45 15.87
CA MET A 51 11.60 -17.02 15.69
C MET A 51 12.17 -16.74 14.30
N GLY A 52 13.02 -17.63 13.77
CA GLY A 52 13.56 -17.51 12.41
C GLY A 52 12.47 -17.54 11.34
N ILE A 53 11.54 -18.47 11.43
CA ILE A 53 10.40 -18.57 10.50
C ILE A 53 9.52 -17.31 10.58
N TRP A 54 9.26 -16.82 11.77
CA TRP A 54 8.44 -15.61 11.97
C TRP A 54 9.10 -14.37 11.38
N SER A 55 10.39 -14.21 11.61
CA SER A 55 11.19 -13.11 11.07
C SER A 55 11.17 -13.12 9.53
N THR A 56 11.35 -14.29 8.92
CA THR A 56 11.33 -14.44 7.45
C THR A 56 9.96 -14.11 6.87
N ARG A 57 8.88 -14.57 7.51
CA ARG A 57 7.51 -14.24 7.07
C ARG A 57 7.23 -12.74 7.13
N LYS A 58 7.65 -12.08 8.21
CA LYS A 58 7.49 -10.64 8.37
C LYS A 58 8.26 -9.87 7.30
N SER A 59 9.51 -10.24 7.04
CA SER A 59 10.34 -9.63 6.02
C SER A 59 9.72 -9.78 4.61
N ASN A 60 9.20 -10.96 4.28
CA ASN A 60 8.54 -11.16 2.98
C ASN A 60 7.27 -10.31 2.84
N MET A 61 6.49 -10.16 3.92
CA MET A 61 5.29 -9.33 3.90
C MET A 61 5.64 -7.85 3.72
N GLU A 62 6.67 -7.37 4.41
CA GLU A 62 7.17 -6.00 4.24
C GLU A 62 7.69 -5.75 2.82
N ALA A 63 8.39 -6.72 2.21
CA ALA A 63 8.84 -6.61 0.82
C ALA A 63 7.68 -6.55 -0.18
N LEU A 64 6.61 -7.33 0.03
CA LEU A 64 5.41 -7.28 -0.81
C LEU A 64 4.67 -5.95 -0.67
N ILE A 65 4.54 -5.43 0.55
CA ILE A 65 3.91 -4.12 0.81
C ILE A 65 4.73 -3.02 0.13
N ALA A 66 6.05 -3.02 0.30
CA ALA A 66 6.94 -2.05 -0.33
C ALA A 66 6.87 -2.13 -1.87
N GLY A 67 6.83 -3.34 -2.44
CA GLY A 67 6.66 -3.54 -3.88
C GLY A 67 5.35 -2.96 -4.42
N ASN A 68 4.23 -3.22 -3.73
CA ASN A 68 2.93 -2.67 -4.09
C ASN A 68 2.88 -1.14 -3.96
N GLU A 69 3.53 -0.59 -2.93
CA GLU A 69 3.60 0.87 -2.75
C GLU A 69 4.39 1.55 -3.87
N VAL A 70 5.51 0.96 -4.28
CA VAL A 70 6.31 1.46 -5.41
C VAL A 70 5.50 1.40 -6.70
N ALA A 71 4.83 0.28 -6.98
CA ALA A 71 3.98 0.13 -8.17
C ALA A 71 2.87 1.18 -8.19
N ARG A 72 2.18 1.38 -7.06
CA ARG A 72 1.12 2.38 -6.92
C ARG A 72 1.61 3.81 -7.17
N LYS A 73 2.79 4.16 -6.64
CA LYS A 73 3.41 5.48 -6.87
C LYS A 73 3.79 5.66 -8.34
N GLN A 74 4.35 4.65 -8.97
CA GLN A 74 4.70 4.71 -10.39
C GLN A 74 3.45 4.92 -11.25
N THR A 75 2.36 4.17 -11.02
CA THR A 75 1.09 4.35 -11.71
C THR A 75 0.56 5.76 -11.53
N PHE A 76 0.59 6.29 -10.29
CA PHE A 76 0.15 7.65 -10.00
C PHE A 76 0.96 8.70 -10.76
N TYR A 77 2.29 8.66 -10.71
CA TYR A 77 3.14 9.64 -11.41
C TYR A 77 3.01 9.57 -12.94
N ARG A 78 2.81 8.37 -13.48
CA ARG A 78 2.53 8.21 -14.91
C ARG A 78 1.21 8.89 -15.28
N THR A 79 0.15 8.65 -14.51
CA THR A 79 -1.15 9.30 -14.73
C THR A 79 -1.06 10.82 -14.57
N GLU A 80 -0.30 11.31 -13.60
CA GLU A 80 -0.03 12.74 -13.41
C GLU A 80 0.65 13.35 -14.64
N SER A 81 1.60 12.64 -15.26
CA SER A 81 2.23 13.10 -16.50
C SER A 81 1.21 13.28 -17.65
N GLY A 82 0.22 12.40 -17.73
CA GLY A 82 -0.88 12.54 -18.70
C GLY A 82 -1.71 13.80 -18.47
N VAL A 83 -2.05 14.10 -17.23
CA VAL A 83 -2.76 15.35 -16.88
C VAL A 83 -1.95 16.59 -17.22
N ILE A 84 -0.64 16.57 -16.96
CA ILE A 84 0.26 17.68 -17.29
C ILE A 84 0.31 17.89 -18.82
N GLU A 85 0.46 16.81 -19.59
CA GLU A 85 0.46 16.89 -21.06
C GLU A 85 -0.88 17.39 -21.60
N GLY A 86 -2.01 16.93 -21.04
CA GLY A 86 -3.33 17.47 -21.35
C GLY A 86 -3.47 18.97 -21.04
N GLY A 87 -2.87 19.43 -19.95
CA GLY A 87 -2.78 20.86 -19.65
C GLY A 87 -1.98 21.64 -20.70
N PHE A 88 -0.83 21.14 -21.14
CA PHE A 88 -0.05 21.71 -22.23
C PHE A 88 -0.80 21.70 -23.55
N ALA A 89 -1.52 20.63 -23.87
CA ALA A 89 -2.32 20.57 -25.08
C ALA A 89 -3.41 21.67 -25.11
N ILE A 90 -4.02 21.97 -23.96
CA ILE A 90 -4.95 23.10 -23.85
C ILE A 90 -4.25 24.45 -24.07
N GLU A 91 -3.00 24.60 -23.57
CA GLU A 91 -2.23 25.84 -23.76
C GLU A 91 -1.79 26.06 -25.21
N GLU A 92 -1.39 25.01 -25.92
CA GLU A 92 -0.93 25.07 -27.30
C GLU A 92 -2.06 25.23 -28.31
N GLU A 93 -3.28 24.82 -27.98
CA GLU A 93 -4.42 24.89 -28.88
C GLU A 93 -4.78 26.34 -29.24
N ASP A 94 -5.18 26.56 -30.51
CA ASP A 94 -5.51 27.89 -30.98
C ASP A 94 -6.68 28.48 -30.20
N THR A 95 -6.49 29.69 -29.71
CA THR A 95 -7.47 30.47 -28.97
C THR A 95 -8.80 30.64 -29.74
N LEU A 96 -8.73 30.72 -31.05
CA LEU A 96 -9.93 30.83 -31.90
C LEU A 96 -10.66 29.52 -31.99
N ALA A 97 -9.96 28.39 -32.10
CA ALA A 97 -10.55 27.06 -32.10
C ALA A 97 -11.26 26.76 -30.78
N LEU A 98 -10.63 27.14 -29.64
CA LEU A 98 -11.21 26.97 -28.32
C LEU A 98 -12.41 27.92 -28.05
N LYS A 99 -12.42 29.13 -28.63
CA LYS A 99 -13.53 30.11 -28.51
C LYS A 99 -14.69 29.82 -29.45
N ALA A 100 -14.39 29.42 -30.66
CA ALA A 100 -15.36 29.20 -31.73
C ALA A 100 -16.12 27.88 -31.59
N ARG A 101 -16.07 27.27 -30.43
CA ARG A 101 -16.52 25.92 -30.20
C ARG A 101 -17.99 25.70 -30.58
N ASN A 102 -18.18 25.19 -31.77
CA ASN A 102 -19.37 24.48 -32.13
C ASN A 102 -19.21 23.05 -31.56
N PRO A 103 -20.15 22.48 -30.78
CA PRO A 103 -20.07 21.14 -30.24
C PRO A 103 -19.86 20.04 -31.32
N THR A 104 -20.03 20.37 -32.56
CA THR A 104 -19.75 19.50 -33.71
C THR A 104 -18.35 19.62 -34.28
N GLN A 105 -17.56 20.60 -33.90
CA GLN A 105 -16.16 20.76 -34.31
C GLN A 105 -15.26 20.40 -33.15
N LYS A 106 -14.83 19.15 -33.08
CA LYS A 106 -13.83 18.68 -32.14
C LYS A 106 -12.47 19.18 -32.61
N PRO A 107 -11.72 19.97 -31.81
CA PRO A 107 -10.35 20.36 -32.16
C PRO A 107 -9.37 19.17 -32.10
N GLY A 108 -9.78 18.07 -31.58
CA GLY A 108 -9.06 16.81 -31.46
C GLY A 108 -9.95 15.84 -30.71
N ALA A 109 -9.67 14.54 -30.79
CA ALA A 109 -10.43 13.51 -30.10
C ALA A 109 -10.37 13.64 -28.55
N TRP A 110 -9.42 14.40 -28.03
CA TRP A 110 -9.16 14.55 -26.60
C TRP A 110 -9.93 15.68 -25.89
N LEU A 111 -10.62 16.58 -26.64
CA LEU A 111 -11.33 17.72 -26.05
C LEU A 111 -12.83 17.64 -26.30
N PHE A 112 -13.63 17.52 -25.26
CA PHE A 112 -15.08 17.34 -25.31
C PHE A 112 -15.84 18.51 -24.69
N ALA A 113 -17.11 18.70 -25.13
CA ALA A 113 -18.05 19.53 -24.42
C ALA A 113 -18.60 18.77 -23.20
N TRP A 114 -18.85 19.47 -22.09
CA TRP A 114 -19.33 18.88 -20.85
C TRP A 114 -20.66 18.12 -20.99
N ASP A 115 -21.54 18.60 -21.85
CA ASP A 115 -22.86 18.05 -22.10
C ASP A 115 -22.88 16.83 -23.04
N THR A 116 -21.79 16.60 -23.76
CA THR A 116 -21.67 15.52 -24.75
C THR A 116 -20.63 14.47 -24.37
N ALA A 117 -19.93 14.70 -23.28
CA ALA A 117 -18.88 13.80 -22.86
C ALA A 117 -19.46 12.53 -22.23
N ALA A 118 -18.86 11.40 -22.55
CA ALA A 118 -19.01 10.18 -21.79
C ALA A 118 -18.51 10.40 -20.34
N ASP A 119 -18.96 9.58 -19.44
CA ASP A 119 -18.45 9.61 -18.05
C ASP A 119 -16.98 9.14 -18.04
N MET A 120 -16.06 10.11 -17.95
CA MET A 120 -14.62 9.83 -17.92
C MET A 120 -14.15 9.27 -16.59
N THR A 121 -15.01 9.15 -15.60
CA THR A 121 -14.71 8.43 -14.36
C THR A 121 -14.83 6.92 -14.51
N ASP A 122 -15.52 6.45 -15.56
CA ASP A 122 -15.61 5.03 -15.88
C ASP A 122 -14.45 4.61 -16.78
N PRO A 123 -13.57 3.69 -16.31
CA PRO A 123 -12.44 3.19 -17.09
C PRO A 123 -12.82 2.58 -18.46
N THR A 124 -14.04 2.08 -18.60
CA THR A 124 -14.50 1.46 -19.84
C THR A 124 -14.75 2.44 -20.98
N ASN A 125 -14.86 3.73 -20.67
CA ASN A 125 -15.06 4.79 -21.65
C ASN A 125 -13.74 5.35 -22.21
N TRP A 126 -12.60 4.84 -21.72
CA TRP A 126 -11.28 5.25 -22.18
C TRP A 126 -10.84 4.37 -23.34
N ASP A 127 -10.81 4.95 -24.51
CA ASP A 127 -10.25 4.35 -25.71
C ASP A 127 -9.21 5.32 -26.28
N PHE A 128 -7.96 4.88 -26.31
CA PHE A 128 -6.82 5.59 -26.89
C PHE A 128 -6.00 4.69 -27.82
N ASP A 129 -6.61 3.59 -28.29
CA ASP A 129 -6.00 2.75 -29.32
C ASP A 129 -6.19 3.43 -30.69
N GLN A 130 -5.09 3.89 -31.27
CA GLN A 130 -5.05 4.77 -32.45
C GLN A 130 -5.61 4.19 -33.76
N VAL A 131 -6.24 3.03 -33.74
CA VAL A 131 -6.59 2.29 -34.96
C VAL A 131 -8.01 2.56 -35.46
N GLY A 132 -8.89 3.24 -34.70
CA GLY A 132 -10.32 3.26 -35.02
C GLY A 132 -10.98 4.62 -35.26
N GLY A 133 -10.41 5.73 -34.87
CA GLY A 133 -10.98 7.08 -35.16
C GLY A 133 -12.15 7.54 -34.28
N ASP A 134 -12.55 6.75 -33.29
CA ASP A 134 -13.50 7.09 -32.23
C ASP A 134 -12.85 7.28 -30.85
N ASP A 135 -11.53 7.54 -30.85
CA ASP A 135 -10.74 7.71 -29.64
C ASP A 135 -11.36 8.74 -28.70
N THR A 136 -11.59 8.34 -27.45
CA THR A 136 -12.11 9.22 -26.40
C THR A 136 -11.00 9.92 -25.61
N ALA A 137 -9.76 9.53 -25.83
CA ALA A 137 -8.58 10.10 -25.19
C ALA A 137 -7.40 10.11 -26.16
N MET A 138 -6.41 10.93 -25.87
CA MET A 138 -5.15 10.98 -26.60
C MET A 138 -4.06 10.31 -25.78
N PRO A 139 -3.28 9.36 -26.33
CA PRO A 139 -2.13 8.82 -25.67
C PRO A 139 -1.05 9.88 -25.47
N THR A 140 -0.32 9.82 -24.37
CA THR A 140 0.77 10.76 -24.13
C THR A 140 1.96 10.46 -25.06
N THR A 141 2.74 11.50 -25.36
CA THR A 141 3.92 11.39 -26.22
C THR A 141 5.04 10.58 -25.55
N VAL A 142 5.06 10.56 -24.23
CA VAL A 142 6.12 9.90 -23.44
C VAL A 142 5.78 8.45 -23.13
N ASP A 143 4.52 8.14 -22.86
CA ASP A 143 4.07 6.82 -22.46
C ASP A 143 2.72 6.48 -23.09
N PRO A 144 2.69 5.59 -24.10
CA PRO A 144 1.47 5.24 -24.80
C PRO A 144 0.44 4.48 -23.93
N GLU A 145 0.84 3.96 -22.76
CA GLU A 145 -0.06 3.34 -21.79
C GLU A 145 -0.83 4.37 -20.96
N VAL A 146 -0.53 5.66 -21.13
CA VAL A 146 -1.18 6.78 -20.47
C VAL A 146 -1.99 7.58 -21.48
N GLY A 147 -3.28 7.75 -21.23
CA GLY A 147 -4.14 8.62 -22.02
C GLY A 147 -4.53 9.87 -21.23
N PHE A 148 -4.82 10.93 -21.96
CA PHE A 148 -5.46 12.12 -21.39
C PHE A 148 -6.65 12.58 -22.22
N CYS A 149 -7.60 13.22 -21.56
CA CYS A 149 -8.69 13.95 -22.19
C CYS A 149 -9.06 15.20 -21.40
N ALA A 150 -9.75 16.11 -22.01
CA ALA A 150 -10.21 17.33 -21.36
C ALA A 150 -11.69 17.58 -21.62
N LEU A 151 -12.42 18.01 -20.60
CA LEU A 151 -13.79 18.45 -20.70
C LEU A 151 -13.88 19.97 -20.50
N ASP A 152 -14.49 20.67 -21.46
CA ASP A 152 -14.77 22.10 -21.33
C ASP A 152 -16.01 22.33 -20.48
N LYS A 153 -15.84 22.82 -19.29
CA LYS A 153 -16.92 23.20 -18.36
C LYS A 153 -17.52 24.57 -18.67
N GLY A 154 -16.99 25.26 -19.68
CA GLY A 154 -17.48 26.57 -20.12
C GLY A 154 -16.91 27.76 -19.36
N VAL A 155 -17.56 28.89 -19.49
CA VAL A 155 -17.14 30.14 -18.84
C VAL A 155 -17.61 30.15 -17.40
N THR A 156 -16.66 30.38 -16.47
CA THR A 156 -17.00 30.47 -15.03
C THR A 156 -17.78 31.74 -14.73
N SER A 157 -19.00 31.58 -14.22
CA SER A 157 -19.80 32.71 -13.73
C SER A 157 -19.12 33.35 -12.53
N GLY A 158 -18.74 34.60 -12.60
CA GLY A 158 -18.19 35.36 -11.48
C GLY A 158 -16.76 35.88 -11.65
N ASP A 159 -15.96 35.35 -12.56
CA ASP A 159 -14.62 35.89 -12.86
C ASP A 159 -14.66 37.11 -13.81
N SER A 160 -15.83 37.43 -14.35
CA SER A 160 -16.03 38.57 -15.27
C SER A 160 -16.56 39.79 -14.51
N LEU A 161 -15.75 40.37 -13.64
CA LEU A 161 -15.99 41.72 -13.12
C LEU A 161 -15.69 42.84 -14.17
N ILE A 162 -15.10 42.49 -15.30
CA ILE A 162 -14.77 43.40 -16.38
C ILE A 162 -15.68 43.09 -17.56
N MET A 163 -16.80 43.80 -17.70
CA MET A 163 -17.72 43.75 -18.81
C MET A 163 -17.14 44.28 -20.13
N THR A 164 -15.86 44.52 -20.20
CA THR A 164 -15.17 44.84 -21.45
C THR A 164 -14.68 43.55 -22.07
N SER A 165 -15.40 43.10 -23.00
CA SER A 165 -15.30 42.09 -24.06
C SER A 165 -14.00 41.37 -24.41
N ALA A 166 -12.93 41.47 -23.61
CA ALA A 166 -11.62 41.01 -24.03
C ALA A 166 -11.05 39.82 -23.24
N THR A 167 -11.61 39.48 -22.08
CA THR A 167 -10.99 38.44 -21.27
C THR A 167 -12.02 37.45 -20.71
N GLN A 168 -12.14 36.32 -21.35
CA GLN A 168 -12.96 35.22 -20.85
C GLN A 168 -12.08 34.20 -20.18
N VAL A 169 -12.49 33.73 -18.99
CA VAL A 169 -11.84 32.59 -18.32
C VAL A 169 -12.71 31.36 -18.54
N ARG A 170 -12.16 30.35 -19.17
CA ARG A 170 -12.79 29.05 -19.31
C ARG A 170 -12.19 28.06 -18.35
N THR A 171 -13.02 27.16 -17.85
CA THR A 171 -12.62 26.09 -16.96
C THR A 171 -12.71 24.77 -17.70
N TYR A 172 -11.65 24.00 -17.58
CA TYR A 172 -11.55 22.65 -18.13
C TYR A 172 -11.35 21.66 -16.99
N ALA A 173 -11.89 20.46 -17.12
CA ALA A 173 -11.48 19.31 -16.34
C ALA A 173 -10.56 18.47 -17.21
N VAL A 174 -9.34 18.32 -16.81
CA VAL A 174 -8.33 17.48 -17.47
C VAL A 174 -8.27 16.18 -16.72
N TYR A 175 -8.46 15.09 -17.44
CA TYR A 175 -8.38 13.74 -16.93
C TYR A 175 -7.15 13.07 -17.49
N GLY A 176 -6.44 12.34 -16.64
CA GLY A 176 -5.39 11.40 -17.03
C GLY A 176 -5.77 10.00 -16.56
N PHE A 177 -5.55 9.04 -17.42
CA PHE A 177 -5.82 7.64 -17.14
C PHE A 177 -4.62 6.78 -17.53
N HIS A 178 -4.29 5.84 -16.67
CA HIS A 178 -3.27 4.84 -16.93
C HIS A 178 -3.82 3.47 -16.56
N ASP A 179 -3.71 2.54 -17.50
CA ASP A 179 -4.06 1.13 -17.29
C ASP A 179 -2.83 0.26 -17.53
N SER A 180 -2.43 -0.48 -16.53
CA SER A 180 -1.35 -1.44 -16.62
C SER A 180 -1.62 -2.68 -15.80
N ARG A 181 -0.83 -3.71 -16.02
CA ARG A 181 -0.87 -4.95 -15.22
C ARG A 181 -0.63 -4.71 -13.72
N MET A 182 -0.04 -3.58 -13.36
CA MET A 182 0.27 -3.21 -11.97
C MET A 182 -0.85 -2.45 -11.28
N GLY A 183 -1.84 -1.97 -12.03
CA GLY A 183 -3.00 -1.24 -11.52
C GLY A 183 -3.44 -0.12 -12.45
N GLN A 184 -4.63 0.38 -12.16
CA GLN A 184 -5.25 1.50 -12.86
C GLN A 184 -5.21 2.73 -11.98
N ALA A 185 -5.03 3.90 -12.59
CA ALA A 185 -5.18 5.19 -11.92
C ALA A 185 -5.87 6.18 -12.85
N LEU A 186 -6.78 6.95 -12.25
CA LEU A 186 -7.48 8.06 -12.89
C LEU A 186 -7.29 9.30 -12.02
N ILE A 187 -6.88 10.39 -12.66
CA ILE A 187 -6.67 11.68 -11.99
C ILE A 187 -7.48 12.73 -12.74
N GLU A 188 -8.26 13.54 -12.02
CA GLU A 188 -8.95 14.72 -12.53
C GLU A 188 -8.29 15.97 -11.94
N VAL A 189 -7.99 16.95 -12.81
CA VAL A 189 -7.47 18.26 -12.41
C VAL A 189 -8.27 19.36 -13.09
N GLY A 190 -8.72 20.33 -12.30
CA GLY A 190 -9.33 21.55 -12.82
C GLY A 190 -8.28 22.49 -13.40
N TYR A 191 -8.46 22.88 -14.67
CA TYR A 191 -7.59 23.79 -15.38
C TYR A 191 -8.35 25.04 -15.81
N LYS A 192 -7.75 26.23 -15.65
CA LYS A 192 -8.35 27.49 -16.06
C LYS A 192 -7.45 28.20 -17.08
N ARG A 193 -7.99 28.52 -18.23
CA ARG A 193 -7.29 29.31 -19.26
C ARG A 193 -8.02 30.63 -19.49
N ARG A 194 -7.23 31.70 -19.55
CA ARG A 194 -7.69 33.06 -19.88
C ARG A 194 -7.47 33.33 -21.36
N PHE A 195 -8.47 33.90 -21.99
CA PHE A 195 -8.49 34.25 -23.41
C PHE A 195 -8.59 35.74 -23.65
#